data_91c52478103e6d2c7b55ca39e4fbe7c2
#
_entry.id   91c52478103e6d2c7b55ca39e4fbe7c2
#
_cell.length_a   1.000
_cell.length_b   1.000
_cell.length_c   1.000
_cell.angle_alpha   90.00
_cell.angle_beta   90.00
_cell.angle_gamma   90.00
#
_symmetry.space_group_name_H-M   'P 1'
#
loop_
_entity.id
_entity.type
_entity.pdbx_description
1 polymer ?
#
loop_
_entity_poly.entity_id
_entity_poly.type
_entity_poly.pdbx_seq_one_letter_code
_entity_poly.pdbx_strand_id
1 'polypeptide(L)'
;MNAPINAPILPAARALTAPSATTASAATTVPPGPPEPNDPRAPARSTDTGPDAGPDPLPRIRSTLHDGVLTVALAGEFDHFTCAPLRGVLDEGAVRGARHLVLDAALVSFCDSALLDVLDRWVLSGRSWEATGASRSVRLLFSLEARIRPGHGVRQGVGP
;
A
#
# COMPACT_ATOMS: atom_id res chain seq x y z
N MET A 1 15.68 -51.48 -8.78
CA MET A 1 17.13 -51.25 -8.55
C MET A 1 17.38 -49.78 -8.40
N ASN A 2 17.71 -49.43 -7.19
CA ASN A 2 18.48 -48.31 -6.66
C ASN A 2 17.93 -46.90 -6.70
N ALA A 3 17.40 -46.50 -5.54
CA ALA A 3 17.64 -45.18 -4.98
C ALA A 3 19.12 -45.04 -4.53
N PRO A 4 19.67 -43.85 -4.33
CA PRO A 4 19.71 -43.28 -3.01
C PRO A 4 19.48 -41.73 -3.00
N ILE A 5 18.69 -41.26 -2.04
CA ILE A 5 19.07 -40.67 -0.75
C ILE A 5 20.30 -39.74 -0.84
N ASN A 6 20.07 -38.45 -0.71
CA ASN A 6 20.95 -37.65 0.11
C ASN A 6 20.20 -36.50 0.79
N ALA A 7 20.14 -36.60 2.10
CA ALA A 7 19.62 -35.58 3.02
C ALA A 7 20.82 -34.78 3.59
N PRO A 8 20.64 -33.91 4.57
CA PRO A 8 20.77 -32.47 4.47
C PRO A 8 22.04 -31.96 5.18
N ILE A 9 22.48 -30.77 4.90
CA ILE A 9 23.46 -30.11 5.73
C ILE A 9 22.91 -28.73 6.11
N LEU A 10 22.51 -28.61 7.37
CA LEU A 10 22.42 -27.36 8.10
C LEU A 10 23.84 -26.91 8.50
N PRO A 11 24.12 -25.63 8.50
CA PRO A 11 24.91 -25.05 9.59
C PRO A 11 24.24 -23.89 10.28
N ALA A 12 23.98 -24.12 11.56
CA ALA A 12 24.55 -23.38 12.67
C ALA A 12 24.28 -21.87 12.72
N ALA A 13 23.45 -21.55 13.70
CA ALA A 13 23.33 -20.28 14.39
C ALA A 13 24.67 -19.59 14.67
N ARG A 14 24.73 -18.32 14.40
CA ARG A 14 25.72 -17.43 14.99
C ARG A 14 25.00 -16.26 15.63
N ALA A 15 24.86 -16.35 16.94
CA ALA A 15 24.57 -15.26 17.83
C ALA A 15 25.74 -14.26 17.80
N LEU A 16 25.48 -12.99 17.65
CA LEU A 16 26.37 -11.89 17.96
C LEU A 16 25.59 -10.81 18.70
N THR A 17 25.66 -10.92 19.99
CA THR A 17 25.98 -9.94 21.03
C THR A 17 25.83 -8.48 20.64
N ALA A 18 24.94 -7.80 21.37
CA ALA A 18 24.83 -6.36 21.47
C ALA A 18 26.01 -5.79 22.31
N PRO A 19 26.41 -4.55 22.08
CA PRO A 19 26.94 -3.75 23.16
C PRO A 19 26.00 -2.60 23.53
N SER A 20 25.66 -2.55 24.78
CA SER A 20 25.16 -1.40 25.51
C SER A 20 26.14 -0.26 25.45
N ALA A 21 25.71 0.94 25.11
CA ALA A 21 26.40 2.17 25.45
C ALA A 21 25.40 3.16 26.04
N THR A 22 25.40 3.19 27.32
CA THR A 22 24.94 4.28 28.20
C THR A 22 25.74 5.52 27.91
N THR A 23 25.08 6.63 27.58
CA THR A 23 25.67 7.96 27.80
C THR A 23 24.57 8.88 28.33
N ALA A 24 24.65 9.12 29.61
CA ALA A 24 23.99 10.18 30.31
C ALA A 24 24.56 11.52 29.85
N SER A 25 23.73 12.51 29.55
CA SER A 25 24.16 13.91 29.50
C SER A 25 23.07 14.83 30.03
N ALA A 26 23.32 15.28 31.21
CA ALA A 26 23.06 16.55 31.87
C ALA A 26 21.83 17.38 31.43
N ALA A 27 20.91 17.49 32.36
CA ALA A 27 19.90 18.52 32.49
C ALA A 27 20.56 19.90 32.61
N THR A 28 20.26 20.82 31.72
CA THR A 28 20.46 22.25 31.96
C THR A 28 19.09 22.86 32.27
N THR A 29 18.88 23.09 33.55
CA THR A 29 17.72 23.81 34.08
C THR A 29 17.88 25.29 33.75
N VAL A 30 17.04 25.82 32.86
CA VAL A 30 16.86 27.25 32.64
C VAL A 30 15.71 27.71 33.55
N PRO A 31 15.89 28.75 34.38
CA PRO A 31 14.82 29.25 35.24
C PRO A 31 13.74 29.96 34.43
N PRO A 32 12.48 29.92 34.86
CA PRO A 32 11.38 30.61 34.19
C PRO A 32 11.51 32.11 34.37
N GLY A 33 11.56 32.84 33.24
CA GLY A 33 11.44 34.28 33.21
C GLY A 33 9.98 34.73 33.53
N PRO A 34 9.81 35.98 33.97
CA PRO A 34 8.52 36.51 34.43
C PRO A 34 7.51 36.58 33.26
N PRO A 35 6.19 36.49 33.53
CA PRO A 35 5.16 36.55 32.51
C PRO A 35 5.04 37.97 31.95
N GLU A 36 5.18 38.12 30.66
CA GLU A 36 4.90 39.33 29.92
C GLU A 36 3.38 39.54 29.77
N PRO A 37 2.91 40.80 29.83
CA PRO A 37 1.48 41.11 29.85
C PRO A 37 0.82 40.91 28.48
N ASN A 38 -0.38 40.32 28.52
CA ASN A 38 -1.41 40.23 27.50
C ASN A 38 -1.32 41.23 26.36
N ASP A 39 -0.95 40.76 25.17
CA ASP A 39 -1.21 41.46 23.91
C ASP A 39 -2.54 40.94 23.31
N PRO A 40 -3.62 41.74 23.27
CA PRO A 40 -4.92 41.27 22.79
C PRO A 40 -5.03 41.26 21.26
N ARG A 41 -3.94 41.12 20.52
CA ARG A 41 -3.91 41.21 19.06
C ARG A 41 -3.33 40.01 18.34
N ALA A 42 -3.21 38.87 18.98
CA ALA A 42 -2.92 37.64 18.29
C ALA A 42 -4.23 37.10 17.67
N PRO A 43 -4.33 36.94 16.34
CA PRO A 43 -5.44 36.21 15.76
C PRO A 43 -5.41 34.78 16.29
N ALA A 44 -6.44 34.41 17.03
CA ALA A 44 -6.70 33.03 17.44
C ALA A 44 -6.62 32.17 16.19
N ARG A 45 -5.54 31.40 16.07
CA ARG A 45 -5.52 30.25 15.18
C ARG A 45 -6.45 29.24 15.83
N SER A 46 -7.69 29.31 15.45
CA SER A 46 -8.64 28.25 15.70
C SER A 46 -8.11 27.00 15.00
N THR A 47 -7.45 26.14 15.77
CA THR A 47 -7.30 24.74 15.39
C THR A 47 -8.67 24.10 15.55
N ASP A 48 -9.56 24.45 14.65
CA ASP A 48 -10.80 23.72 14.45
C ASP A 48 -10.41 22.39 13.76
N THR A 49 -10.00 21.44 14.57
CA THR A 49 -9.90 20.05 14.16
C THR A 49 -11.32 19.49 14.15
N GLY A 50 -12.10 19.95 13.17
CA GLY A 50 -13.36 19.32 12.81
C GLY A 50 -13.07 17.91 12.28
N PRO A 51 -13.95 16.92 12.53
CA PRO A 51 -13.83 15.58 11.97
C PRO A 51 -14.33 15.53 10.52
N ASP A 52 -13.86 16.44 9.70
CA ASP A 52 -14.03 16.38 8.25
C ASP A 52 -12.71 15.86 7.67
N ALA A 53 -12.39 14.60 8.05
CA ALA A 53 -11.36 13.85 7.40
C ALA A 53 -11.85 13.53 5.99
N GLY A 54 -11.66 14.49 5.08
CA GLY A 54 -11.69 14.20 3.66
C GLY A 54 -10.85 12.97 3.38
N PRO A 55 -11.09 12.23 2.31
CA PRO A 55 -10.33 11.02 2.01
C PRO A 55 -8.84 11.38 2.04
N ASP A 56 -8.12 10.71 2.94
CA ASP A 56 -6.68 10.86 3.10
C ASP A 56 -6.01 10.62 1.74
N PRO A 57 -5.30 11.59 1.17
CA PRO A 57 -4.70 11.46 -0.15
C PRO A 57 -3.60 10.40 -0.20
N LEU A 58 -3.06 10.01 0.95
CA LEU A 58 -2.02 8.99 1.00
C LEU A 58 -2.54 7.61 0.61
N PRO A 59 -1.80 6.88 -0.22
CA PRO A 59 -2.20 5.55 -0.66
C PRO A 59 -2.19 4.58 0.52
N ARG A 60 -3.29 3.87 0.71
CA ARG A 60 -3.44 2.80 1.69
C ARG A 60 -3.71 1.50 0.96
N ILE A 61 -2.94 0.48 1.28
CA ILE A 61 -3.04 -0.84 0.68
C ILE A 61 -3.22 -1.84 1.81
N ARG A 62 -4.26 -2.66 1.71
CA ARG A 62 -4.46 -3.84 2.56
C ARG A 62 -4.48 -5.07 1.68
N SER A 63 -3.77 -6.12 2.06
CA SER A 63 -3.73 -7.34 1.27
C SER A 63 -3.85 -8.58 2.16
N THR A 64 -4.50 -9.60 1.62
CA THR A 64 -4.57 -10.93 2.19
C THR A 64 -4.37 -11.96 1.09
N LEU A 65 -3.66 -13.06 1.39
CA LEU A 65 -3.46 -14.16 0.46
C LEU A 65 -4.04 -15.43 1.06
N HIS A 66 -4.98 -16.04 0.35
CA HIS A 66 -5.60 -17.31 0.72
C HIS A 66 -5.83 -18.15 -0.53
N ASP A 67 -5.43 -19.41 -0.50
CA ASP A 67 -5.64 -20.41 -1.58
C ASP A 67 -5.24 -19.93 -2.98
N GLY A 68 -4.14 -19.18 -3.09
CA GLY A 68 -3.66 -18.64 -4.36
C GLY A 68 -4.43 -17.43 -4.87
N VAL A 69 -5.37 -16.90 -4.08
CA VAL A 69 -6.12 -15.67 -4.34
C VAL A 69 -5.54 -14.54 -3.49
N LEU A 70 -5.02 -13.52 -4.12
CA LEU A 70 -4.56 -12.29 -3.48
C LEU A 70 -5.68 -11.26 -3.49
N THR A 71 -6.25 -10.94 -2.34
CA THR A 71 -7.23 -9.88 -2.20
C THR A 71 -6.53 -8.61 -1.79
N VAL A 72 -6.73 -7.52 -2.53
CA VAL A 72 -6.12 -6.21 -2.29
C VAL A 72 -7.19 -5.13 -2.25
N ALA A 73 -7.25 -4.40 -1.14
CA ALA A 73 -8.09 -3.22 -1.01
C ALA A 73 -7.24 -1.95 -1.06
N LEU A 74 -7.65 -1.01 -1.92
CA LEU A 74 -6.97 0.25 -2.19
C LEU A 74 -7.81 1.43 -1.69
N ALA A 75 -7.16 2.42 -1.09
CA ALA A 75 -7.77 3.69 -0.73
C ALA A 75 -6.77 4.83 -0.92
N GLY A 76 -7.27 6.04 -1.25
CA GLY A 76 -6.44 7.22 -1.50
C GLY A 76 -6.07 7.39 -2.97
N GLU A 77 -4.88 7.95 -3.24
CA GLU A 77 -4.44 8.31 -4.58
C GLU A 77 -3.37 7.34 -5.11
N PHE A 78 -3.55 6.89 -6.36
CA PHE A 78 -2.65 5.94 -7.02
C PHE A 78 -2.17 6.50 -8.35
N ASP A 79 -1.00 7.11 -8.34
CA ASP A 79 -0.31 7.68 -9.47
C ASP A 79 1.06 7.02 -9.72
N HIS A 80 1.81 7.56 -10.65
CA HIS A 80 3.15 7.06 -10.99
C HIS A 80 4.09 7.01 -9.76
N PHE A 81 3.96 7.95 -8.81
CA PHE A 81 4.83 8.02 -7.64
C PHE A 81 4.36 7.10 -6.51
N THR A 82 3.06 6.92 -6.39
CA THR A 82 2.42 6.21 -5.27
C THR A 82 2.09 4.75 -5.57
N CYS A 83 2.21 4.28 -6.81
CA CYS A 83 1.98 2.88 -7.19
C CYS A 83 3.10 1.91 -6.81
N ALA A 84 4.28 2.39 -6.39
CA ALA A 84 5.41 1.50 -6.06
C ALA A 84 5.10 0.48 -4.93
N PRO A 85 4.44 0.85 -3.81
CA PRO A 85 4.03 -0.10 -2.78
C PRO A 85 3.07 -1.18 -3.30
N LEU A 86 2.14 -0.82 -4.20
CA LEU A 86 1.23 -1.79 -4.80
C LEU A 86 1.99 -2.83 -5.64
N ARG A 87 2.97 -2.40 -6.44
CA ARG A 87 3.85 -3.33 -7.17
C ARG A 87 4.52 -4.32 -6.22
N GLY A 88 5.08 -3.83 -5.11
CA GLY A 88 5.70 -4.69 -4.10
C GLY A 88 4.75 -5.73 -3.52
N VAL A 89 3.50 -5.35 -3.20
CA VAL A 89 2.47 -6.27 -2.70
C VAL A 89 2.12 -7.34 -3.72
N LEU A 90 1.98 -6.98 -5.00
CA LEU A 90 1.68 -7.93 -6.06
C LEU A 90 2.86 -8.87 -6.34
N ASP A 91 4.08 -8.35 -6.38
CA ASP A 91 5.30 -9.14 -6.57
C ASP A 91 5.48 -10.15 -5.41
N GLU A 92 5.28 -9.73 -4.16
CA GLU A 92 5.31 -10.62 -3.01
C GLU A 92 4.20 -11.68 -3.07
N GLY A 93 2.97 -11.27 -3.40
CA GLY A 93 1.86 -12.20 -3.61
C GLY A 93 2.20 -13.24 -4.68
N ALA A 94 2.80 -12.81 -5.78
CA ALA A 94 3.23 -13.68 -6.86
C ALA A 94 4.28 -14.71 -6.42
N VAL A 95 5.29 -14.30 -5.65
CA VAL A 95 6.32 -15.18 -5.07
C VAL A 95 5.68 -16.20 -4.12
N ARG A 96 4.66 -15.82 -3.36
CA ARG A 96 3.92 -16.68 -2.45
C ARG A 96 2.88 -17.58 -3.14
N GLY A 97 2.82 -17.56 -4.48
CA GLY A 97 1.99 -18.46 -5.27
C GLY A 97 0.61 -17.93 -5.63
N ALA A 98 0.36 -16.62 -5.48
CA ALA A 98 -0.88 -16.03 -5.95
C ALA A 98 -1.01 -16.17 -7.48
N ARG A 99 -2.19 -16.59 -7.93
CA ARG A 99 -2.53 -16.76 -9.35
C ARG A 99 -3.69 -15.87 -9.78
N HIS A 100 -4.50 -15.46 -8.83
CA HIS A 100 -5.66 -14.60 -9.05
C HIS A 100 -5.61 -13.42 -8.09
N LEU A 101 -5.92 -12.21 -8.59
CA LEU A 101 -6.01 -10.98 -7.83
C LEU A 101 -7.46 -10.53 -7.78
N VAL A 102 -7.96 -10.30 -6.58
CA VAL A 102 -9.24 -9.64 -6.33
C VAL A 102 -8.94 -8.21 -5.86
N LEU A 103 -9.33 -7.22 -6.64
CA LEU A 103 -9.03 -5.82 -6.39
C LEU A 103 -10.30 -5.07 -5.95
N ASP A 104 -10.29 -4.54 -4.73
CA ASP A 104 -11.27 -3.57 -4.26
C ASP A 104 -10.65 -2.17 -4.33
N ALA A 105 -11.12 -1.35 -5.25
CA ALA A 105 -10.69 0.01 -5.48
C ALA A 105 -11.84 1.03 -5.27
N ALA A 106 -12.84 0.67 -4.45
CA ALA A 106 -13.99 1.53 -4.18
C ALA A 106 -13.59 2.86 -3.48
N LEU A 107 -12.53 2.83 -2.69
CA LEU A 107 -12.05 3.97 -1.91
C LEU A 107 -10.88 4.74 -2.58
N VAL A 108 -10.57 4.44 -3.84
CA VAL A 108 -9.57 5.19 -4.61
C VAL A 108 -10.15 6.54 -5.02
N SER A 109 -9.55 7.64 -4.57
CA SER A 109 -9.99 9.01 -4.88
C SER A 109 -9.47 9.47 -6.24
N PHE A 110 -8.23 9.12 -6.57
CA PHE A 110 -7.56 9.44 -7.83
C PHE A 110 -6.73 8.25 -8.33
N CYS A 111 -6.67 8.06 -9.65
CA CYS A 111 -5.73 7.13 -10.27
C CYS A 111 -5.39 7.59 -11.69
N ASP A 112 -4.18 7.23 -12.13
CA ASP A 112 -3.69 7.44 -13.49
C ASP A 112 -3.34 6.09 -14.17
N SER A 113 -2.72 6.14 -15.35
CA SER A 113 -2.32 4.96 -16.10
C SER A 113 -1.31 4.06 -15.38
N ALA A 114 -0.62 4.55 -14.35
CA ALA A 114 0.32 3.72 -13.59
C ALA A 114 -0.38 2.58 -12.86
N LEU A 115 -1.65 2.75 -12.47
CA LEU A 115 -2.45 1.66 -11.92
C LEU A 115 -2.69 0.57 -12.98
N LEU A 116 -2.98 0.94 -14.23
CA LEU A 116 -3.13 -0.01 -15.34
C LEU A 116 -1.83 -0.75 -15.61
N ASP A 117 -0.69 -0.05 -15.65
CA ASP A 117 0.62 -0.66 -15.87
C ASP A 117 0.95 -1.74 -14.82
N VAL A 118 0.53 -1.52 -13.58
CA VAL A 118 0.69 -2.52 -12.50
C VAL A 118 -0.18 -3.75 -12.74
N LEU A 119 -1.43 -3.56 -13.15
CA LEU A 119 -2.36 -4.66 -13.45
C LEU A 119 -1.96 -5.41 -14.72
N ASP A 120 -1.54 -4.69 -15.77
CA ASP A 120 -1.03 -5.30 -17.00
C ASP A 120 0.17 -6.19 -16.74
N ARG A 121 1.11 -5.74 -15.92
CA ARG A 121 2.27 -6.54 -15.53
C ARG A 121 1.85 -7.83 -14.82
N TRP A 122 0.83 -7.77 -13.97
CA TRP A 122 0.26 -8.94 -13.31
C TRP A 122 -0.29 -9.94 -14.33
N VAL A 123 -1.06 -9.47 -15.32
CA VAL A 123 -1.62 -10.28 -16.40
C VAL A 123 -0.52 -10.87 -17.30
N LEU A 124 0.47 -10.06 -17.70
CA LEU A 124 1.60 -10.49 -18.52
C LEU A 124 2.43 -11.60 -17.86
N SER A 125 2.38 -11.70 -16.54
CA SER A 125 3.00 -12.81 -15.80
C SER A 125 2.16 -14.10 -15.76
N GLY A 126 1.09 -14.18 -16.57
CA GLY A 126 0.22 -15.36 -16.68
C GLY A 126 -0.82 -15.48 -15.58
N ARG A 127 -1.13 -14.38 -14.90
CA ARG A 127 -2.10 -14.33 -13.80
C ARG A 127 -3.38 -13.63 -14.24
N SER A 128 -4.45 -13.84 -13.50
CA SER A 128 -5.75 -13.19 -13.74
C SER A 128 -6.09 -12.23 -12.62
N TRP A 129 -7.00 -11.30 -12.89
CA TRP A 129 -7.52 -10.40 -11.87
C TRP A 129 -8.97 -10.02 -12.16
N GLU A 130 -9.67 -9.58 -11.11
CA GLU A 130 -11.00 -9.00 -11.18
C GLU A 130 -11.13 -7.83 -10.21
N ALA A 131 -12.04 -6.89 -10.52
CA ALA A 131 -12.37 -5.79 -9.63
C ALA A 131 -13.74 -6.06 -8.98
N THR A 132 -13.78 -6.09 -7.65
CA THR A 132 -15.01 -6.24 -6.85
C THR A 132 -15.62 -4.90 -6.46
N GLY A 133 -14.81 -3.83 -6.42
CA GLY A 133 -15.23 -2.47 -6.18
C GLY A 133 -14.41 -1.50 -7.05
N ALA A 134 -15.06 -0.48 -7.58
CA ALA A 134 -14.38 0.55 -8.36
C ALA A 134 -14.99 1.92 -8.08
N SER A 135 -14.15 2.88 -7.69
CA SER A 135 -14.54 4.29 -7.55
C SER A 135 -14.91 4.88 -8.92
N ARG A 136 -15.43 6.11 -8.92
CA ARG A 136 -15.69 6.82 -10.17
C ARG A 136 -14.41 7.02 -11.00
N SER A 137 -13.29 7.36 -10.35
CA SER A 137 -12.00 7.57 -11.00
C SER A 137 -11.50 6.28 -11.66
N VAL A 138 -11.58 5.16 -10.95
CA VAL A 138 -11.17 3.85 -11.47
C VAL A 138 -12.06 3.38 -12.63
N ARG A 139 -13.38 3.56 -12.53
CA ARG A 139 -14.30 3.23 -13.63
C ARG A 139 -14.01 4.04 -14.89
N LEU A 140 -13.72 5.35 -14.72
CA LEU A 140 -13.34 6.21 -15.84
C LEU A 140 -12.06 5.71 -16.50
N LEU A 141 -11.03 5.41 -15.71
CA LEU A 141 -9.74 4.89 -16.19
C LEU A 141 -9.94 3.59 -16.99
N PHE A 142 -10.67 2.62 -16.45
CA PHE A 142 -10.96 1.35 -17.15
C PHE A 142 -11.79 1.55 -18.42
N SER A 143 -12.71 2.51 -18.42
CA SER A 143 -13.49 2.84 -19.60
C SER A 143 -12.65 3.45 -20.72
N LEU A 144 -11.67 4.26 -20.37
CA LEU A 144 -10.71 4.82 -21.34
C LEU A 144 -9.79 3.73 -21.90
N GLU A 145 -9.27 2.85 -21.04
CA GLU A 145 -8.44 1.72 -21.46
C GLU A 145 -9.17 0.80 -22.44
N ALA A 146 -10.43 0.43 -22.14
CA ALA A 146 -11.24 -0.42 -23.00
C ALA A 146 -11.49 0.20 -24.40
N ARG A 147 -11.46 1.52 -24.52
CA ARG A 147 -11.58 2.22 -25.80
C ARG A 147 -10.26 2.22 -26.61
N ILE A 148 -9.13 2.28 -25.91
CA ILE A 148 -7.81 2.36 -26.53
C ILE A 148 -7.30 0.98 -26.92
N ARG A 149 -7.60 -0.04 -26.10
CA ARG A 149 -7.15 -1.44 -26.28
C ARG A 149 -8.36 -2.39 -26.27
N PRO A 150 -9.16 -2.44 -27.34
CA PRO A 150 -10.25 -3.40 -27.43
C PRO A 150 -9.67 -4.83 -27.49
N GLY A 151 -9.79 -5.57 -26.39
CA GLY A 151 -9.26 -6.95 -26.29
C GLY A 151 -8.55 -7.27 -24.96
N HIS A 152 -8.14 -6.28 -24.18
CA HIS A 152 -7.66 -6.48 -22.81
C HIS A 152 -8.86 -6.40 -21.85
N GLY A 153 -9.68 -7.45 -21.84
CA GLY A 153 -10.90 -7.46 -21.06
C GLY A 153 -10.63 -7.45 -19.57
N VAL A 154 -10.88 -6.29 -18.93
CA VAL A 154 -11.18 -6.22 -17.51
C VAL A 154 -12.41 -7.09 -17.28
N ARG A 155 -12.26 -8.26 -16.69
CA ARG A 155 -13.42 -9.02 -16.20
C ARG A 155 -13.92 -8.29 -14.96
N GLN A 156 -14.89 -7.39 -15.18
CA GLN A 156 -15.66 -6.85 -14.07
C GLN A 156 -16.56 -7.99 -13.58
N GLY A 157 -16.22 -8.54 -12.44
CA GLY A 157 -17.13 -9.36 -11.67
C GLY A 157 -18.26 -8.46 -11.20
N VAL A 158 -19.41 -8.49 -11.89
CA VAL A 158 -20.66 -7.95 -11.37
C VAL A 158 -21.08 -8.91 -10.27
N GLY A 159 -20.75 -8.59 -9.04
CA GLY A 159 -21.36 -9.24 -7.87
C GLY A 159 -22.84 -8.87 -7.80
N PRO A 160 -23.70 -9.78 -7.32
CA PRO A 160 -25.14 -9.56 -7.15
C PRO A 160 -25.46 -8.42 -6.20
#